data_2123efb6de174b34af9377331a921631
#
_entry.id   2123efb6de174b34af9377331a921631
#
_cell.length_a   1.000
_cell.length_b   1.000
_cell.length_c   1.000
_cell.angle_alpha   90.00
_cell.angle_beta   90.00
_cell.angle_gamma   90.00
#
_symmetry.space_group_name_H-M   'P 1'
#
loop_
_entity.id
_entity.type
_entity.pdbx_description
1 polymer ?
#
loop_
_entity_poly.entity_id
_entity_poly.type
_entity_poly.pdbx_seq_one_letter_code
_entity_poly.pdbx_strand_id
1 'polypeptide(L)'
;TGYLDFNVMKSFYDKGYTILMADVLDLTEELRELEKELIARTGLGNIRGNIYFGNGKPGIHPSFDLHSHGYNVIQKQIYGTNYWTVDDQQYEIHEQEIIMIPAQAWHEVYKSDGKRLSLTINLGYGD
;
A
#
# COMPACT_ATOMS: atom_id res chain seq x y z
N THR A 1 16.74 4.44 -14.67
CA THR A 1 17.35 4.78 -14.11
C THR A 1 17.31 5.27 -12.84
N GLY A 2 17.15 5.43 -12.19
CA GLY A 2 16.99 5.89 -11.23
C GLY A 2 17.51 5.80 -9.93
N TYR A 3 17.95 6.83 -9.47
CA TYR A 3 18.18 6.92 -8.06
C TYR A 3 17.12 7.81 -7.46
N LEU A 4 16.87 7.61 -6.17
CA LEU A 4 15.91 8.39 -5.44
C LEU A 4 16.46 9.79 -5.15
N ASP A 5 15.76 10.83 -5.58
CA ASP A 5 16.06 12.20 -5.15
C ASP A 5 15.35 12.45 -3.83
N PHE A 6 16.10 12.34 -2.75
CA PHE A 6 15.57 12.44 -1.41
C PHE A 6 14.96 13.82 -1.11
N ASN A 7 15.56 14.88 -1.64
CA ASN A 7 15.06 16.24 -1.40
C ASN A 7 13.71 16.48 -2.09
N VAL A 8 13.54 15.97 -3.29
CA VAL A 8 12.27 16.07 -4.02
C VAL A 8 11.20 15.26 -3.30
N MET A 9 11.51 14.03 -2.91
CA MET A 9 10.58 13.19 -2.16
C MET A 9 10.14 13.88 -0.86
N LYS A 10 11.10 14.41 -0.10
CA LYS A 10 10.80 15.09 1.15
C LYS A 10 9.91 16.31 0.94
N SER A 11 10.13 17.06 -0.15
CA SER A 11 9.29 18.21 -0.48
C SER A 11 7.82 17.80 -0.68
N PHE A 12 7.58 16.73 -1.43
CA PHE A 12 6.20 16.23 -1.62
C PHE A 12 5.62 15.69 -0.32
N TYR A 13 6.40 14.94 0.44
CA TYR A 13 5.96 14.42 1.73
C TYR A 13 5.55 15.54 2.68
N ASP A 14 6.36 16.60 2.77
CA ASP A 14 6.09 17.73 3.66
C ASP A 14 4.82 18.48 3.26
N LYS A 15 4.46 18.44 1.97
CA LYS A 15 3.22 19.05 1.48
C LYS A 15 1.98 18.19 1.72
N GLY A 16 2.14 16.97 2.20
CA GLY A 16 1.04 16.08 2.50
C GLY A 16 0.72 15.06 1.42
N TYR A 17 1.56 14.94 0.38
CA TYR A 17 1.38 13.90 -0.63
C TYR A 17 1.70 12.54 -0.07
N THR A 18 1.01 11.52 -0.57
CA THR A 18 1.37 10.12 -0.32
C THR A 18 2.52 9.75 -1.24
N ILE A 19 3.55 9.15 -0.67
CA ILE A 19 4.70 8.66 -1.42
C ILE A 19 4.53 7.16 -1.64
N LEU A 20 4.70 6.74 -2.89
CA LEU A 20 4.65 5.34 -3.27
C LEU A 20 6.05 4.86 -3.63
N MET A 21 6.51 3.81 -2.97
CA MET A 21 7.71 3.08 -3.37
C MET A 21 7.27 1.75 -3.96
N ALA A 22 7.47 1.58 -5.26
CA ALA A 22 7.03 0.40 -5.98
C ALA A 22 8.07 -0.71 -5.93
N ASP A 23 7.60 -1.96 -6.06
CA ASP A 23 8.45 -3.14 -6.22
C ASP A 23 9.48 -3.31 -5.11
N VAL A 24 8.99 -3.30 -3.86
CA VAL A 24 9.87 -3.31 -2.68
C VAL A 24 10.21 -4.71 -2.15
N LEU A 25 9.67 -5.78 -2.74
CA LEU A 25 9.88 -7.13 -2.18
C LEU A 25 11.33 -7.62 -2.25
N ASP A 26 12.16 -6.96 -3.05
CA ASP A 26 13.58 -7.28 -3.11
C ASP A 26 14.46 -6.44 -2.17
N LEU A 27 13.87 -5.51 -1.43
CA LEU A 27 14.67 -4.58 -0.64
C LEU A 27 15.36 -5.21 0.56
N THR A 28 14.74 -6.20 1.18
CA THR A 28 15.32 -6.87 2.35
C THR A 28 15.20 -8.38 2.22
N GLU A 29 15.99 -9.08 3.00
CA GLU A 29 15.94 -10.53 3.04
C GLU A 29 14.57 -11.02 3.52
N GLU A 30 14.00 -10.36 4.52
CA GLU A 30 12.69 -10.71 5.07
C GLU A 30 11.58 -10.56 4.01
N LEU A 31 11.65 -9.50 3.22
CA LEU A 31 10.67 -9.30 2.15
C LEU A 31 10.83 -10.33 1.02
N ARG A 32 12.08 -10.69 0.69
CA ARG A 32 12.32 -11.74 -0.30
C ARG A 32 11.80 -13.10 0.18
N GLU A 33 11.97 -13.41 1.46
CA GLU A 33 11.44 -14.65 2.02
C GLU A 33 9.91 -14.64 2.03
N LEU A 34 9.29 -13.50 2.34
CA LEU A 34 7.84 -13.35 2.26
C LEU A 34 7.33 -13.62 0.84
N GLU A 35 7.99 -13.06 -0.17
CA GLU A 35 7.61 -13.29 -1.56
C GLU A 35 7.67 -14.78 -1.91
N LYS A 36 8.76 -15.46 -1.56
CA LYS A 36 8.91 -16.89 -1.81
C LYS A 36 7.80 -17.69 -1.15
N GLU A 37 7.45 -17.37 0.08
CA GLU A 37 6.41 -18.08 0.79
C GLU A 37 5.03 -17.84 0.16
N LEU A 38 4.75 -16.62 -0.25
CA LEU A 38 3.49 -16.31 -0.92
C LEU A 38 3.37 -17.03 -2.25
N ILE A 39 4.43 -17.07 -3.04
CA ILE A 39 4.45 -17.82 -4.30
C ILE A 39 4.19 -19.31 -4.03
N ALA A 40 4.86 -19.88 -3.04
CA ALA A 40 4.71 -21.29 -2.71
C ALA A 40 3.29 -21.63 -2.26
N ARG A 41 2.65 -20.74 -1.50
CA ARG A 41 1.31 -20.98 -0.94
C ARG A 41 0.19 -20.70 -1.93
N THR A 42 0.37 -19.71 -2.81
CA THR A 42 -0.70 -19.30 -3.72
C THR A 42 -0.57 -19.90 -5.12
N GLY A 43 0.62 -20.31 -5.51
CA GLY A 43 0.90 -20.76 -6.87
C GLY A 43 0.93 -19.63 -7.90
N LEU A 44 0.84 -18.38 -7.46
CA LEU A 44 0.84 -17.25 -8.38
C LEU A 44 2.26 -16.93 -8.82
N GLY A 45 2.44 -16.63 -10.10
CA GLY A 45 3.77 -16.32 -10.66
C GLY A 45 4.13 -14.85 -10.59
N ASN A 46 3.19 -13.98 -10.27
CA ASN A 46 3.42 -12.55 -10.29
C ASN A 46 2.87 -11.89 -9.03
N ILE A 47 3.75 -11.68 -8.08
CA ILE A 47 3.43 -11.02 -6.80
C ILE A 47 4.29 -9.79 -6.69
N ARG A 48 3.69 -8.65 -6.40
CA ARG A 48 4.41 -7.39 -6.24
C ARG A 48 4.05 -6.73 -4.92
N GLY A 49 5.02 -6.03 -4.35
CA GLY A 49 4.81 -5.30 -3.11
C GLY A 49 5.18 -3.83 -3.26
N ASN A 50 4.39 -2.98 -2.63
CA ASN A 50 4.61 -1.54 -2.62
C ASN A 50 4.52 -1.01 -1.20
N ILE A 51 5.24 0.07 -0.94
CA ILE A 51 5.12 0.79 0.32
C ILE A 51 4.50 2.15 0.04
N TYR A 52 3.50 2.49 0.83
CA TYR A 52 2.85 3.80 0.82
C TYR A 52 3.13 4.48 2.14
N PHE A 53 3.57 5.73 2.11
CA PHE A 53 3.73 6.50 3.34
C PHE A 53 3.40 7.97 3.11
N GLY A 54 3.00 8.64 4.19
CA GLY A 54 2.61 10.03 4.16
C GLY A 54 2.51 10.60 5.56
N ASN A 55 2.32 11.91 5.66
CA ASN A 55 2.22 12.57 6.96
C ASN A 55 0.78 12.81 7.42
N GLY A 56 -0.21 12.47 6.60
CA GLY A 56 -1.63 12.63 6.95
C GLY A 56 -2.11 14.08 6.98
N LYS A 57 -1.38 14.99 6.37
CA LYS A 57 -1.73 16.42 6.38
C LYS A 57 -3.08 16.65 5.70
N PRO A 58 -3.99 17.42 6.32
CA PRO A 58 -5.30 17.68 5.75
C PRO A 58 -5.22 18.48 4.45
N GLY A 59 -6.23 18.34 3.59
CA GLY A 59 -6.37 19.11 2.36
C GLY A 59 -5.69 18.50 1.16
N ILE A 60 -4.88 17.48 1.35
CA ILE A 60 -4.24 16.71 0.27
C ILE A 60 -4.83 15.31 0.29
N HIS A 61 -5.07 14.74 -0.88
CA HIS A 61 -5.62 13.40 -1.01
C HIS A 61 -4.68 12.39 -0.34
N PRO A 62 -5.14 11.59 0.63
CA PRO A 62 -4.24 10.72 1.40
C PRO A 62 -3.67 9.56 0.60
N SER A 63 -4.34 9.18 -0.48
CA SER A 63 -3.91 8.07 -1.33
C SER A 63 -4.49 8.26 -2.72
N PHE A 64 -4.73 7.17 -3.44
CA PHE A 64 -5.32 7.23 -4.77
C PHE A 64 -6.84 7.42 -4.68
N ASP A 65 -7.44 7.90 -5.76
CA ASP A 65 -8.88 7.98 -5.90
C ASP A 65 -9.52 6.60 -5.86
N LEU A 66 -10.82 6.56 -5.65
CA LEU A 66 -11.60 5.33 -5.68
C LEU A 66 -11.33 4.56 -6.97
N HIS A 67 -10.90 3.30 -6.83
CA HIS A 67 -10.53 2.45 -7.96
C HIS A 67 -10.71 0.97 -7.62
N SER A 68 -10.55 0.11 -8.63
CA SER A 68 -10.58 -1.34 -8.46
C SER A 68 -9.47 -1.99 -9.27
N HIS A 69 -9.16 -3.24 -8.93
CA HIS A 69 -8.14 -4.03 -9.64
C HIS A 69 -8.68 -5.38 -10.02
N GLY A 70 -8.08 -6.00 -11.04
CA GLY A 70 -8.39 -7.37 -11.43
C GLY A 70 -7.70 -8.44 -10.60
N TYR A 71 -7.11 -8.09 -9.46
CA TYR A 71 -6.37 -9.01 -8.60
C TYR A 71 -6.65 -8.70 -7.14
N ASN A 72 -6.38 -9.67 -6.27
CA ASN A 72 -6.54 -9.50 -4.82
C ASN A 72 -5.37 -8.72 -4.24
N VAL A 73 -5.64 -7.94 -3.21
CA VAL A 73 -4.64 -7.12 -2.53
C VAL A 73 -4.69 -7.40 -1.04
N ILE A 74 -3.52 -7.56 -0.44
CA ILE A 74 -3.37 -7.61 1.01
C ILE A 74 -2.61 -6.37 1.41
N GLN A 75 -3.11 -5.63 2.40
CA GLN A 75 -2.38 -4.50 2.94
C GLN A 75 -2.19 -4.67 4.43
N LYS A 76 -0.95 -4.50 4.86
CA LYS A 76 -0.62 -4.47 6.29
C LYS A 76 -0.29 -3.03 6.68
N GLN A 77 -0.96 -2.55 7.73
CA GLN A 77 -0.66 -1.24 8.29
C GLN A 77 0.54 -1.39 9.23
N ILE A 78 1.66 -0.79 8.86
CA ILE A 78 2.90 -0.89 9.63
C ILE A 78 2.95 0.19 10.71
N TYR A 79 2.52 1.41 10.36
CA TYR A 79 2.56 2.55 11.26
C TYR A 79 1.35 3.44 10.99
N GLY A 80 0.73 3.95 12.06
CA GLY A 80 -0.40 4.86 11.95
C GLY A 80 -1.72 4.17 11.66
N THR A 81 -2.75 4.97 11.44
CA THR A 81 -4.11 4.48 11.19
C THR A 81 -4.63 5.03 9.88
N ASN A 82 -5.18 4.15 9.04
CA ASN A 82 -5.84 4.51 7.80
C ASN A 82 -7.33 4.17 7.86
N TYR A 83 -8.11 4.96 7.16
CA TYR A 83 -9.55 4.76 7.00
C TYR A 83 -9.86 4.43 5.56
N TRP A 84 -10.48 3.29 5.35
CA TRP A 84 -10.75 2.72 4.03
C TRP A 84 -12.23 2.67 3.74
N THR A 85 -12.57 2.83 2.46
CA THR A 85 -13.85 2.40 1.92
C THR A 85 -13.58 1.24 0.96
N VAL A 86 -14.28 0.12 1.16
CA VAL A 86 -14.22 -1.03 0.26
C VAL A 86 -15.66 -1.44 -0.04
N ASP A 87 -16.10 -1.31 -1.30
CA ASP A 87 -17.46 -1.59 -1.73
C ASP A 87 -18.51 -0.98 -0.79
N ASP A 88 -18.37 0.32 -0.52
CA ASP A 88 -19.28 1.10 0.34
C ASP A 88 -19.24 0.74 1.83
N GLN A 89 -18.36 -0.17 2.24
CA GLN A 89 -18.14 -0.46 3.65
C GLN A 89 -16.94 0.33 4.14
N GLN A 90 -17.01 0.86 5.34
CA GLN A 90 -15.92 1.63 5.94
C GLN A 90 -15.16 0.80 6.96
N TYR A 91 -13.83 0.93 6.93
CA TYR A 91 -12.93 0.19 7.81
C TYR A 91 -11.89 1.13 8.38
N GLU A 92 -11.60 0.97 9.67
CA GLU A 92 -10.52 1.67 10.35
C GLU A 92 -9.42 0.65 10.62
N ILE A 93 -8.24 0.85 10.02
CA ILE A 93 -7.15 -0.13 10.08
C ILE A 93 -6.01 0.47 10.90
N HIS A 94 -5.68 -0.19 12.00
CA HIS A 94 -4.66 0.23 12.95
C HIS A 94 -3.33 -0.48 12.72
N GLU A 95 -2.30 -0.06 13.45
CA GLU A 95 -0.98 -0.67 13.35
C GLU A 95 -1.03 -2.18 13.50
N GLN A 96 -0.32 -2.87 12.62
CA GLN A 96 -0.19 -4.32 12.53
C GLN A 96 -1.45 -5.04 12.05
N GLU A 97 -2.54 -4.34 11.82
CA GLU A 97 -3.73 -4.93 11.22
C GLU A 97 -3.58 -5.09 9.71
N ILE A 98 -4.30 -6.07 9.18
CA ILE A 98 -4.27 -6.41 7.76
C ILE A 98 -5.69 -6.28 7.22
N ILE A 99 -5.79 -5.67 6.02
CA ILE A 99 -7.04 -5.68 5.26
C ILE A 99 -6.82 -6.44 3.96
N MET A 100 -7.77 -7.29 3.59
CA MET A 100 -7.79 -7.97 2.30
C MET A 100 -8.80 -7.28 1.42
N ILE A 101 -8.38 -6.89 0.23
CA ILE A 101 -9.24 -6.26 -0.76
C ILE A 101 -9.42 -7.22 -1.92
N PRO A 102 -10.61 -7.80 -2.10
CA PRO A 102 -10.85 -8.75 -3.19
C PRO A 102 -10.72 -8.09 -4.56
N ALA A 103 -10.39 -8.90 -5.56
CA ALA A 103 -10.39 -8.46 -6.95
C ALA A 103 -11.75 -7.83 -7.28
N GLN A 104 -11.72 -6.77 -8.08
CA GLN A 104 -12.88 -6.02 -8.55
C GLN A 104 -13.59 -5.15 -7.49
N ALA A 105 -13.20 -5.23 -6.22
CA ALA A 105 -13.79 -4.38 -5.18
C ALA A 105 -13.32 -2.94 -5.34
N TRP A 106 -14.26 -2.01 -5.33
CA TRP A 106 -13.94 -0.58 -5.39
C TRP A 106 -13.47 -0.10 -4.03
N HIS A 107 -12.31 0.56 -3.99
CA HIS A 107 -11.70 0.92 -2.73
C HIS A 107 -10.89 2.22 -2.80
N GLU A 108 -10.76 2.86 -1.65
CA GLU A 108 -9.87 4.01 -1.48
C GLU A 108 -9.53 4.18 0.01
N VAL A 109 -8.39 4.83 0.27
CA VAL A 109 -8.09 5.36 1.60
C VAL A 109 -8.59 6.80 1.58
N TYR A 110 -9.61 7.10 2.36
CA TYR A 110 -10.17 8.45 2.35
C TYR A 110 -9.61 9.35 3.44
N LYS A 111 -8.91 8.80 4.41
CA LYS A 111 -8.34 9.56 5.52
C LYS A 111 -7.21 8.78 6.18
N SER A 112 -6.24 9.50 6.73
CA SER A 112 -5.20 8.95 7.60
C SER A 112 -5.06 9.83 8.83
N ASP A 113 -4.81 9.21 9.98
CA ASP A 113 -4.57 9.95 11.22
C ASP A 113 -3.07 10.20 11.35
N GLY A 114 -2.62 11.35 10.85
CA GLY A 114 -1.22 11.71 10.93
C GLY A 114 -0.32 10.84 10.04
N LYS A 115 0.89 10.61 10.50
CA LYS A 115 1.88 9.83 9.75
C LYS A 115 1.45 8.37 9.62
N ARG A 116 1.66 7.82 8.43
CA ARG A 116 1.30 6.43 8.17
C ARG A 116 2.32 5.76 7.26
N LEU A 117 2.44 4.46 7.39
CA LEU A 117 3.23 3.60 6.50
C LEU A 117 2.51 2.27 6.34
N SER A 118 2.32 1.85 5.10
CA SER A 118 1.59 0.62 4.76
C SER A 118 2.37 -0.20 3.75
N LEU A 119 2.33 -1.52 3.90
CA LEU A 119 2.86 -2.47 2.90
C LEU A 119 1.68 -3.09 2.18
N THR A 120 1.67 -2.97 0.86
CA THR A 120 0.62 -3.53 0.00
C THR A 120 1.21 -4.65 -0.84
N ILE A 121 0.57 -5.81 -0.82
CA ILE A 121 0.96 -6.96 -1.63
C ILE A 121 -0.14 -7.21 -2.67
N ASN A 122 0.23 -7.13 -3.95
CA ASN A 122 -0.67 -7.40 -5.06
C ASN A 122 -0.48 -8.86 -5.48
N LEU A 123 -1.53 -9.66 -5.35
CA LEU A 123 -1.49 -11.10 -5.62
C LEU A 123 -1.99 -11.36 -7.05
N GLY A 124 -1.08 -11.73 -7.92
CA GLY A 124 -1.42 -11.99 -9.31
C GLY A 124 -1.47 -10.74 -10.19
N TYR A 125 -0.71 -9.70 -9.82
CA TYR A 125 -0.64 -8.47 -10.61
C TYR A 125 -0.22 -8.76 -12.05
N GLY A 126 -1.08 -8.43 -13.00
CA GLY A 126 -0.78 -8.65 -14.42
C GLY A 126 -0.99 -10.08 -14.92
N ASP A 127 -1.51 -10.96 -14.09
CA ASP A 127 -1.80 -12.35 -14.48
C ASP A 127 -3.15 -12.45 -15.20
#